data_325941260873085352f8e3fe6035d75f
#
_entry.id   325941260873085352f8e3fe6035d75f
#
_cell.length_a   1.000
_cell.length_b   1.000
_cell.length_c   1.000
_cell.angle_alpha   90.00
_cell.angle_beta   90.00
_cell.angle_gamma   90.00
#
_symmetry.space_group_name_H-M   'P 1'
#
loop_
_entity.id
_entity.type
_entity.pdbx_description
1 polymer ?
#
loop_
_entity_poly.entity_id
_entity_poly.type
_entity_poly.pdbx_seq_one_letter_code
_entity_poly.pdbx_strand_id
1 'polypeptide(L)'
;CATRYCGPACQKKHWEEGGHDQLCKKIKRYGGAEQFYANTKYTEAVAVAVEACRGRHEGQKCYICLEAVHPRTGEGLVRGCACGDRDGVASGKTGIAHVSCLAEQAKVLVAEAEEKNLRGDAFHERLDRWHTCSLCEQEYYGVVRCALGWACWKTYLGRPETNGTRLNAMTQLGNGLFDAEKNGEALVVREAELSLLRRTGRDETDPNVLVMQGNIAQCYKHLGQIEKSFAIEQRVYRMQRAILGDDHENTRISAMNIARTLAEGLNRHKEAARFLRKEMPPLMRNISRDHANAIKLQLYLANCLSTGNDASWADLREAVAILEDLNPRARRVLGPQHPETLAGEFALSYARRKLAAVDTAPA
;
A
#
# COMPACT_ATOMS: atom_id res chain seq x y z
N CYS A 1 11.77 30.18 -6.80
CA CYS A 1 10.85 30.62 -5.74
C CYS A 1 9.72 31.42 -6.38
N ALA A 2 8.46 30.99 -6.20
CA ALA A 2 7.30 31.64 -6.82
C ALA A 2 6.65 32.69 -5.90
N THR A 3 7.36 33.15 -4.85
CA THR A 3 6.82 34.13 -3.91
C THR A 3 6.68 35.50 -4.59
N ARG A 4 5.49 36.07 -4.55
CA ARG A 4 5.23 37.44 -5.04
C ARG A 4 5.36 38.40 -3.87
N TYR A 5 6.03 39.56 -4.12
CA TYR A 5 6.26 40.61 -3.14
C TYR A 5 5.60 41.91 -3.61
N CYS A 6 5.14 42.72 -2.68
CA CYS A 6 4.58 44.04 -2.96
C CYS A 6 5.65 45.06 -3.38
N GLY A 7 6.95 44.76 -3.14
CA GLY A 7 8.06 45.62 -3.55
C GLY A 7 9.41 45.15 -3.03
N PRO A 8 10.51 45.84 -3.45
CA PRO A 8 11.89 45.45 -3.07
C PRO A 8 12.15 45.42 -1.57
N ALA A 9 11.54 46.29 -0.79
CA ALA A 9 11.69 46.32 0.68
C ALA A 9 11.08 45.04 1.33
N CYS A 10 9.89 44.59 0.89
CA CYS A 10 9.28 43.36 1.35
C CYS A 10 10.10 42.14 0.94
N GLN A 11 10.67 42.15 -0.25
CA GLN A 11 11.55 41.11 -0.72
C GLN A 11 12.82 41.00 0.13
N LYS A 12 13.47 42.16 0.42
CA LYS A 12 14.69 42.23 1.25
C LYS A 12 14.40 41.74 2.68
N LYS A 13 13.32 42.25 3.29
CA LYS A 13 12.89 41.82 4.63
C LYS A 13 12.63 40.30 4.72
N HIS A 14 11.89 39.73 3.78
CA HIS A 14 11.66 38.31 3.73
C HIS A 14 12.95 37.51 3.48
N TRP A 15 13.84 38.03 2.67
CA TRP A 15 15.13 37.39 2.39
C TRP A 15 16.04 37.35 3.62
N GLU A 16 16.20 38.46 4.34
CA GLU A 16 17.13 38.59 5.45
C GLU A 16 16.53 38.17 6.79
N GLU A 17 15.33 38.67 7.15
CA GLU A 17 14.69 38.42 8.44
C GLU A 17 13.80 37.18 8.43
N GLY A 18 13.22 36.82 7.28
CA GLY A 18 12.36 35.65 7.10
C GLY A 18 13.12 34.34 6.86
N GLY A 19 14.45 34.35 6.91
CA GLY A 19 15.27 33.13 6.73
C GLY A 19 15.22 32.53 5.31
N HIS A 20 14.66 33.28 4.33
CA HIS A 20 14.50 32.77 2.97
C HIS A 20 15.84 32.55 2.26
N ASP A 21 16.86 33.34 2.56
CA ASP A 21 18.21 33.17 2.04
C ASP A 21 18.83 31.83 2.46
N GLN A 22 18.63 31.43 3.71
CA GLN A 22 19.09 30.13 4.23
C GLN A 22 18.36 28.96 3.57
N LEU A 23 17.03 29.08 3.42
CA LEU A 23 16.22 28.10 2.75
C LEU A 23 16.59 27.95 1.26
N CYS A 24 16.76 29.07 0.54
CA CYS A 24 17.18 29.03 -0.87
C CYS A 24 18.58 28.43 -1.05
N LYS A 25 19.53 28.71 -0.15
CA LYS A 25 20.86 28.08 -0.18
C LYS A 25 20.76 26.57 0.02
N LYS A 26 19.91 26.11 0.96
CA LYS A 26 19.65 24.67 1.18
C LYS A 26 19.00 24.03 -0.05
N ILE A 27 17.94 24.63 -0.60
CA ILE A 27 17.24 24.13 -1.80
C ILE A 27 18.21 23.99 -2.97
N LYS A 28 19.06 25.02 -3.22
CA LYS A 28 20.07 24.96 -4.29
C LYS A 28 21.07 23.82 -4.08
N ARG A 29 21.54 23.64 -2.83
CA ARG A 29 22.49 22.58 -2.46
C ARG A 29 21.91 21.19 -2.70
N TYR A 30 20.61 21.00 -2.52
CA TYR A 30 19.91 19.74 -2.75
C TYR A 30 19.46 19.52 -4.21
N GLY A 31 19.79 20.42 -5.15
CA GLY A 31 19.43 20.24 -6.56
C GLY A 31 18.03 20.71 -6.94
N GLY A 32 17.39 21.54 -6.09
CA GLY A 32 16.08 22.13 -6.37
C GLY A 32 15.04 21.87 -5.29
N ALA A 33 13.90 22.55 -5.42
CA ALA A 33 12.84 22.52 -4.41
C ALA A 33 12.20 21.12 -4.25
N GLU A 34 11.96 20.43 -5.34
CA GLU A 34 11.37 19.07 -5.31
C GLU A 34 12.29 18.08 -4.60
N GLN A 35 13.59 18.09 -4.93
CA GLN A 35 14.56 17.22 -4.30
C GLN A 35 14.75 17.55 -2.82
N PHE A 36 14.77 18.84 -2.48
CA PHE A 36 14.83 19.29 -1.08
C PHE A 36 13.61 18.78 -0.29
N TYR A 37 12.41 18.96 -0.84
CA TYR A 37 11.16 18.50 -0.22
C TYR A 37 11.14 16.98 -0.06
N ALA A 38 11.49 16.23 -1.11
CA ALA A 38 11.53 14.77 -1.08
C ALA A 38 12.51 14.24 -0.03
N ASN A 39 13.71 14.87 0.10
CA ASN A 39 14.68 14.49 1.13
C ASN A 39 14.16 14.81 2.54
N THR A 40 13.50 15.94 2.74
CA THR A 40 12.91 16.30 4.04
C THR A 40 11.83 15.29 4.43
N LYS A 41 10.89 15.00 3.52
CA LYS A 41 9.81 14.03 3.74
C LYS A 41 10.33 12.60 3.98
N TYR A 42 11.37 12.21 3.27
CA TYR A 42 12.05 10.95 3.53
C TYR A 42 12.59 10.87 4.97
N THR A 43 13.29 11.91 5.43
CA THR A 43 13.85 11.94 6.79
C THR A 43 12.74 11.87 7.85
N GLU A 44 11.65 12.61 7.66
CA GLU A 44 10.47 12.56 8.53
C GLU A 44 9.85 11.14 8.55
N ALA A 45 9.67 10.53 7.39
CA ALA A 45 9.07 9.19 7.27
C ALA A 45 9.95 8.09 7.91
N VAL A 46 11.27 8.18 7.76
CA VAL A 46 12.22 7.27 8.43
C VAL A 46 12.11 7.42 9.95
N ALA A 47 12.08 8.64 10.48
CA ALA A 47 11.95 8.87 11.92
C ALA A 47 10.64 8.25 12.47
N VAL A 48 9.53 8.41 11.75
CA VAL A 48 8.24 7.79 12.10
C VAL A 48 8.31 6.26 12.08
N ALA A 49 8.94 5.69 11.05
CA ALA A 49 9.08 4.24 10.93
C ALA A 49 9.93 3.63 12.05
N VAL A 50 11.05 4.28 12.40
CA VAL A 50 11.93 3.86 13.50
C VAL A 50 11.20 3.96 14.84
N GLU A 51 10.48 5.07 15.08
CA GLU A 51 9.71 5.26 16.32
C GLU A 51 8.62 4.20 16.47
N ALA A 52 7.89 3.88 15.42
CA ALA A 52 6.85 2.84 15.43
C ALA A 52 7.41 1.43 15.72
N CYS A 53 8.71 1.21 15.50
CA CYS A 53 9.40 -0.05 15.78
C CYS A 53 10.21 -0.04 17.08
N ARG A 54 10.23 1.10 17.82
CA ARG A 54 11.03 1.26 19.03
C ARG A 54 10.73 0.17 20.08
N GLY A 55 11.79 -0.37 20.68
CA GLY A 55 11.70 -1.41 21.73
C GLY A 55 11.37 -2.83 21.22
N ARG A 56 11.02 -2.99 19.93
CA ARG A 56 10.67 -4.31 19.39
C ARG A 56 11.87 -5.11 18.90
N HIS A 57 13.02 -4.47 18.72
CA HIS A 57 14.18 -5.06 18.07
C HIS A 57 15.47 -4.91 18.88
N GLU A 58 15.34 -4.84 20.21
CA GLU A 58 16.48 -4.77 21.12
C GLU A 58 17.41 -5.98 20.94
N GLY A 59 18.71 -5.72 20.89
CA GLY A 59 19.74 -6.77 20.67
C GLY A 59 19.81 -7.33 19.25
N GLN A 60 18.97 -6.86 18.33
CA GLN A 60 18.99 -7.32 16.93
C GLN A 60 19.86 -6.41 16.06
N LYS A 61 20.19 -6.91 14.87
CA LYS A 61 21.01 -6.23 13.87
C LYS A 61 20.32 -6.23 12.51
N CYS A 62 20.61 -5.22 11.71
CA CYS A 62 20.21 -5.15 10.31
C CYS A 62 20.78 -6.35 9.54
N TYR A 63 19.94 -7.08 8.81
CA TYR A 63 20.39 -8.24 8.04
C TYR A 63 21.27 -7.87 6.83
N ILE A 64 21.34 -6.58 6.47
CA ILE A 64 22.13 -6.08 5.34
C ILE A 64 23.51 -5.57 5.79
N CYS A 65 23.56 -4.62 6.74
CA CYS A 65 24.82 -4.01 7.17
C CYS A 65 25.39 -4.61 8.47
N LEU A 66 24.65 -5.50 9.16
CA LEU A 66 25.01 -6.20 10.38
C LEU A 66 25.22 -5.29 11.62
N GLU A 67 24.74 -4.06 11.56
CA GLU A 67 24.79 -3.09 12.66
C GLU A 67 23.42 -2.85 13.27
N ALA A 68 23.37 -2.50 14.56
CA ALA A 68 22.12 -2.16 15.27
C ALA A 68 21.65 -0.72 14.97
N VAL A 69 22.60 0.18 14.71
CA VAL A 69 22.38 1.57 14.29
C VAL A 69 23.11 1.80 12.98
N HIS A 70 22.45 2.43 12.02
CA HIS A 70 23.05 2.63 10.70
C HIS A 70 24.27 3.58 10.78
N PRO A 71 25.48 3.15 10.31
CA PRO A 71 26.74 3.87 10.62
C PRO A 71 26.82 5.28 10.02
N ARG A 72 26.13 5.56 8.93
CA ARG A 72 26.15 6.88 8.26
C ARG A 72 24.99 7.78 8.62
N THR A 73 23.80 7.22 8.84
CA THR A 73 22.57 8.01 9.06
C THR A 73 22.16 8.07 10.54
N GLY A 74 22.67 7.18 11.38
CA GLY A 74 22.29 7.06 12.78
C GLY A 74 20.88 6.50 12.99
N GLU A 75 20.20 6.02 11.93
CA GLU A 75 18.84 5.49 12.03
C GLU A 75 18.80 4.13 12.73
N GLY A 76 17.70 3.88 13.45
CA GLY A 76 17.40 2.62 14.10
C GLY A 76 16.80 1.59 13.14
N LEU A 77 16.53 0.41 13.70
CA LEU A 77 15.98 -0.73 12.97
C LEU A 77 14.47 -0.62 12.77
N VAL A 78 13.99 -1.10 11.64
CA VAL A 78 12.58 -1.22 11.31
C VAL A 78 12.25 -2.63 10.83
N ARG A 79 10.96 -2.99 10.91
CA ARG A 79 10.39 -4.18 10.30
C ARG A 79 9.04 -3.86 9.72
N GLY A 80 8.88 -4.02 8.43
CA GLY A 80 7.64 -3.73 7.69
C GLY A 80 7.07 -4.93 6.95
N CYS A 81 7.50 -6.16 7.29
CA CYS A 81 7.02 -7.39 6.68
C CYS A 81 6.81 -8.49 7.74
N ALA A 82 6.17 -9.60 7.38
CA ALA A 82 5.91 -10.74 8.27
C ALA A 82 7.05 -11.77 8.35
N CYS A 83 8.29 -11.38 7.98
CA CYS A 83 9.47 -12.24 8.10
C CYS A 83 9.69 -12.74 9.53
N GLY A 84 10.05 -14.00 9.66
CA GLY A 84 10.37 -14.62 10.96
C GLY A 84 9.16 -15.04 11.79
N ASP A 85 7.94 -14.68 11.36
CA ASP A 85 6.69 -15.05 12.05
C ASP A 85 5.96 -16.21 11.33
N ARG A 86 6.52 -16.71 10.22
CA ARG A 86 5.95 -17.82 9.46
C ARG A 86 6.40 -19.15 10.02
N ASP A 87 5.47 -20.13 10.09
CA ASP A 87 5.81 -21.49 10.45
C ASP A 87 6.85 -22.08 9.49
N GLY A 88 7.94 -22.64 10.02
CA GLY A 88 9.03 -23.24 9.26
C GLY A 88 10.14 -22.29 8.81
N VAL A 89 10.07 -21.00 9.11
CA VAL A 89 11.20 -20.06 8.89
C VAL A 89 12.12 -20.08 10.10
N ALA A 90 13.41 -20.42 9.86
CA ALA A 90 14.43 -20.44 10.91
C ALA A 90 14.50 -19.08 11.62
N SER A 91 14.54 -19.10 12.95
CA SER A 91 14.49 -17.94 13.85
C SER A 91 15.56 -16.85 13.66
N GLY A 92 16.46 -16.98 12.70
CA GLY A 92 17.52 -16.01 12.37
C GLY A 92 17.28 -15.19 11.11
N LYS A 93 16.23 -15.48 10.32
CA LYS A 93 15.90 -14.72 9.09
C LYS A 93 14.75 -13.74 9.37
N THR A 94 15.02 -12.72 10.14
CA THR A 94 14.08 -11.64 10.41
C THR A 94 14.29 -10.53 9.39
N GLY A 95 13.24 -10.02 8.76
CA GLY A 95 13.31 -8.88 7.82
C GLY A 95 13.55 -7.54 8.52
N ILE A 96 14.42 -7.54 9.54
CA ILE A 96 14.81 -6.37 10.32
C ILE A 96 15.97 -5.68 9.65
N ALA A 97 15.81 -4.40 9.29
CA ALA A 97 16.81 -3.62 8.59
C ALA A 97 16.67 -2.13 8.88
N HIS A 98 17.62 -1.33 8.42
CA HIS A 98 17.47 0.11 8.29
C HIS A 98 16.72 0.42 6.99
N VAL A 99 15.89 1.44 6.99
CA VAL A 99 15.23 1.92 5.75
C VAL A 99 16.27 2.29 4.69
N SER A 100 17.35 2.95 5.11
CA SER A 100 18.47 3.29 4.20
C SER A 100 19.11 2.06 3.57
N CYS A 101 19.28 0.96 4.31
CA CYS A 101 19.83 -0.28 3.77
C CYS A 101 18.89 -0.94 2.75
N LEU A 102 17.58 -0.99 3.05
CA LEU A 102 16.57 -1.50 2.12
C LEU A 102 16.50 -0.66 0.84
N ALA A 103 16.51 0.67 0.99
CA ALA A 103 16.50 1.60 -0.12
C ALA A 103 17.77 1.47 -1.01
N GLU A 104 18.94 1.34 -0.41
CA GLU A 104 20.19 1.17 -1.16
C GLU A 104 20.23 -0.20 -1.88
N GLN A 105 19.76 -1.27 -1.23
CA GLN A 105 19.61 -2.58 -1.87
C GLN A 105 18.71 -2.50 -3.11
N ALA A 106 17.52 -1.90 -2.99
CA ALA A 106 16.59 -1.75 -4.11
C ALA A 106 17.18 -0.90 -5.24
N LYS A 107 17.85 0.20 -4.90
CA LYS A 107 18.51 1.09 -5.86
C LYS A 107 19.62 0.37 -6.63
N VAL A 108 20.48 -0.40 -5.96
CA VAL A 108 21.56 -1.17 -6.60
C VAL A 108 20.98 -2.20 -7.55
N LEU A 109 19.98 -2.95 -7.15
CA LEU A 109 19.35 -3.97 -7.98
C LEU A 109 18.68 -3.39 -9.24
N VAL A 110 18.04 -2.23 -9.14
CA VAL A 110 17.49 -1.53 -10.32
C VAL A 110 18.59 -1.03 -11.24
N ALA A 111 19.66 -0.44 -10.68
CA ALA A 111 20.81 0.01 -11.47
C ALA A 111 21.48 -1.14 -12.23
N GLU A 112 21.70 -2.29 -11.58
CA GLU A 112 22.21 -3.50 -12.23
C GLU A 112 21.28 -4.01 -13.34
N ALA A 113 19.96 -3.95 -13.13
CA ALA A 113 19.00 -4.36 -14.15
C ALA A 113 19.04 -3.43 -15.38
N GLU A 114 19.20 -2.12 -15.15
CA GLU A 114 19.36 -1.13 -16.23
C GLU A 114 20.68 -1.33 -16.98
N GLU A 115 21.79 -1.55 -16.27
CA GLU A 115 23.11 -1.83 -16.86
C GLU A 115 23.10 -3.11 -17.73
N LYS A 116 22.45 -4.17 -17.24
CA LYS A 116 22.29 -5.44 -17.95
C LYS A 116 21.19 -5.40 -19.01
N ASN A 117 20.51 -4.26 -19.23
CA ASN A 117 19.39 -4.07 -20.14
C ASN A 117 18.25 -5.10 -19.96
N LEU A 118 17.98 -5.50 -18.71
CA LEU A 118 16.86 -6.40 -18.40
C LEU A 118 15.53 -5.77 -18.81
N ARG A 119 14.56 -6.60 -19.22
CA ARG A 119 13.23 -6.19 -19.69
C ARG A 119 12.17 -7.12 -19.09
N GLY A 120 10.88 -6.70 -19.15
CA GLY A 120 9.76 -7.51 -18.69
C GLY A 120 9.89 -7.89 -17.22
N ASP A 121 9.54 -9.14 -16.92
CA ASP A 121 9.46 -9.67 -15.55
C ASP A 121 10.80 -9.58 -14.82
N ALA A 122 11.92 -9.86 -15.49
CA ALA A 122 13.26 -9.79 -14.91
C ALA A 122 13.64 -8.36 -14.42
N PHE A 123 13.16 -7.32 -15.10
CA PHE A 123 13.31 -5.94 -14.64
C PHE A 123 12.35 -5.63 -13.49
N HIS A 124 11.08 -6.06 -13.61
CA HIS A 124 10.07 -5.83 -12.58
C HIS A 124 10.43 -6.48 -11.25
N GLU A 125 10.94 -7.70 -11.24
CA GLU A 125 11.44 -8.37 -10.03
C GLU A 125 12.49 -7.55 -9.27
N ARG A 126 13.34 -6.80 -9.98
CA ARG A 126 14.33 -5.90 -9.36
C ARG A 126 13.68 -4.61 -8.84
N LEU A 127 12.72 -4.09 -9.59
CA LEU A 127 11.98 -2.90 -9.23
C LEU A 127 11.07 -3.14 -8.02
N ASP A 128 10.52 -4.34 -7.89
CA ASP A 128 9.63 -4.73 -6.80
C ASP A 128 10.33 -4.68 -5.43
N ARG A 129 11.67 -4.72 -5.37
CA ARG A 129 12.43 -4.57 -4.11
C ARG A 129 12.19 -3.23 -3.40
N TRP A 130 11.63 -2.25 -4.06
CA TRP A 130 11.18 -1.02 -3.42
C TRP A 130 9.96 -1.21 -2.51
N HIS A 131 9.19 -2.26 -2.70
CA HIS A 131 7.98 -2.53 -1.93
C HIS A 131 7.86 -3.96 -1.42
N THR A 132 8.73 -4.89 -1.83
CA THR A 132 8.73 -6.29 -1.36
C THR A 132 9.99 -6.66 -0.60
N CYS A 133 9.82 -7.43 0.45
CA CYS A 133 10.93 -7.96 1.25
C CYS A 133 11.71 -9.03 0.47
N SER A 134 13.04 -8.91 0.40
CA SER A 134 13.89 -9.89 -0.28
C SER A 134 13.97 -11.25 0.39
N LEU A 135 13.52 -11.39 1.65
CA LEU A 135 13.57 -12.63 2.43
C LEU A 135 12.27 -13.43 2.39
N CYS A 136 11.12 -12.76 2.40
CA CYS A 136 9.82 -13.42 2.45
C CYS A 136 8.93 -13.12 1.23
N GLU A 137 9.39 -12.26 0.32
CA GLU A 137 8.71 -11.86 -0.93
C GLU A 137 7.33 -11.19 -0.74
N GLN A 138 7.00 -10.84 0.51
CA GLN A 138 5.79 -10.10 0.81
C GLN A 138 6.01 -8.60 0.76
N GLU A 139 4.94 -7.87 0.47
CA GLU A 139 4.97 -6.42 0.49
C GLU A 139 5.28 -5.88 1.88
N TYR A 140 6.02 -4.79 1.95
CA TYR A 140 6.07 -3.97 3.14
C TYR A 140 4.72 -3.28 3.36
N TYR A 141 4.40 -2.95 4.60
CA TYR A 141 3.15 -2.27 4.97
C TYR A 141 3.36 -1.11 5.94
N GLY A 142 2.34 -0.26 6.07
CA GLY A 142 2.31 0.84 7.02
C GLY A 142 3.41 1.88 6.82
N VAL A 143 3.92 2.41 7.92
CA VAL A 143 4.89 3.52 7.93
C VAL A 143 6.25 3.15 7.31
N VAL A 144 6.63 1.87 7.32
CA VAL A 144 7.87 1.40 6.66
C VAL A 144 7.72 1.48 5.14
N ARG A 145 6.57 1.06 4.60
CA ARG A 145 6.26 1.22 3.16
C ARG A 145 6.26 2.70 2.75
N CYS A 146 5.72 3.59 3.60
CA CYS A 146 5.76 5.03 3.38
C CYS A 146 7.20 5.57 3.29
N ALA A 147 8.07 5.16 4.21
CA ALA A 147 9.47 5.59 4.20
C ALA A 147 10.21 5.08 2.95
N LEU A 148 9.96 3.85 2.51
CA LEU A 148 10.51 3.29 1.27
C LEU A 148 9.93 3.98 0.03
N GLY A 149 8.64 4.34 0.02
CA GLY A 149 8.03 5.14 -1.05
C GLY A 149 8.70 6.51 -1.22
N TRP A 150 8.96 7.22 -0.12
CA TRP A 150 9.75 8.46 -0.16
C TRP A 150 11.19 8.24 -0.60
N ALA A 151 11.83 7.13 -0.19
CA ALA A 151 13.16 6.76 -0.63
C ALA A 151 13.22 6.51 -2.14
N CYS A 152 12.24 5.78 -2.68
CA CYS A 152 12.10 5.53 -4.10
C CYS A 152 11.90 6.83 -4.88
N TRP A 153 10.95 7.66 -4.47
CA TRP A 153 10.66 8.93 -5.11
C TRP A 153 11.88 9.86 -5.15
N LYS A 154 12.55 10.11 -4.03
CA LYS A 154 13.75 10.98 -4.00
C LYS A 154 14.89 10.46 -4.87
N THR A 155 14.94 9.14 -5.12
CA THR A 155 15.98 8.52 -5.95
C THR A 155 15.75 8.76 -7.43
N TYR A 156 14.48 8.74 -7.89
CA TYR A 156 14.17 8.77 -9.31
C TYR A 156 13.46 10.05 -9.80
N LEU A 157 13.12 10.98 -8.91
CA LEU A 157 12.38 12.19 -9.28
C LEU A 157 13.12 13.07 -10.30
N GLY A 158 14.44 13.05 -10.34
CA GLY A 158 15.27 13.78 -11.31
C GLY A 158 15.27 13.24 -12.74
N ARG A 159 14.67 12.04 -12.96
CA ARG A 159 14.56 11.43 -14.29
C ARG A 159 13.48 12.14 -15.14
N PRO A 160 13.52 12.01 -16.48
CA PRO A 160 12.46 12.55 -17.37
C PRO A 160 11.07 12.04 -16.96
N GLU A 161 10.02 12.83 -17.19
CA GLU A 161 8.63 12.45 -16.88
C GLU A 161 8.16 11.18 -17.61
N THR A 162 8.70 10.91 -18.79
CA THR A 162 8.40 9.71 -19.57
C THR A 162 9.14 8.46 -19.08
N ASN A 163 10.03 8.58 -18.09
CA ASN A 163 10.80 7.45 -17.56
C ASN A 163 9.92 6.53 -16.69
N GLY A 164 9.84 5.25 -17.08
CA GLY A 164 9.00 4.27 -16.38
C GLY A 164 9.36 4.05 -14.90
N THR A 165 10.65 4.10 -14.56
CA THR A 165 11.11 3.97 -13.16
C THR A 165 10.68 5.18 -12.32
N ARG A 166 10.67 6.41 -12.88
CA ARG A 166 10.15 7.60 -12.21
C ARG A 166 8.64 7.48 -11.98
N LEU A 167 7.89 7.00 -12.98
CA LEU A 167 6.46 6.77 -12.85
C LEU A 167 6.16 5.73 -11.75
N ASN A 168 6.89 4.61 -11.77
CA ASN A 168 6.78 3.61 -10.70
C ASN A 168 7.09 4.21 -9.31
N ALA A 169 8.09 5.09 -9.20
CA ALA A 169 8.40 5.75 -7.93
C ALA A 169 7.26 6.64 -7.42
N MET A 170 6.47 7.28 -8.29
CA MET A 170 5.24 7.99 -7.90
C MET A 170 4.20 7.01 -7.36
N THR A 171 3.99 5.88 -8.05
CA THR A 171 3.08 4.80 -7.60
C THR A 171 3.49 4.29 -6.21
N GLN A 172 4.78 3.98 -6.00
CA GLN A 172 5.29 3.51 -4.70
C GLN A 172 5.09 4.55 -3.59
N LEU A 173 5.30 5.84 -3.89
CA LEU A 173 5.04 6.92 -2.94
C LEU A 173 3.54 7.01 -2.60
N GLY A 174 2.67 7.00 -3.61
CA GLY A 174 1.22 7.04 -3.41
C GLY A 174 0.70 5.87 -2.57
N ASN A 175 1.22 4.66 -2.83
CA ASN A 175 0.88 3.46 -2.06
C ASN A 175 1.38 3.56 -0.61
N GLY A 176 2.64 3.96 -0.41
CA GLY A 176 3.20 4.11 0.93
C GLY A 176 2.50 5.19 1.78
N LEU A 177 2.12 6.31 1.16
CA LEU A 177 1.34 7.36 1.83
C LEU A 177 -0.05 6.84 2.24
N PHE A 178 -0.70 6.09 1.36
CA PHE A 178 -1.99 5.48 1.65
C PHE A 178 -1.91 4.47 2.80
N ASP A 179 -0.92 3.59 2.80
CA ASP A 179 -0.67 2.61 3.87
C ASP A 179 -0.36 3.25 5.23
N ALA A 180 0.21 4.46 5.22
CA ALA A 180 0.45 5.26 6.41
C ALA A 180 -0.74 6.18 6.78
N GLU A 181 -1.94 5.93 6.21
CA GLU A 181 -3.18 6.67 6.43
C GLU A 181 -3.11 8.17 6.04
N LYS A 182 -2.09 8.58 5.28
CA LYS A 182 -1.93 9.95 4.76
C LYS A 182 -2.73 10.15 3.48
N ASN A 183 -4.04 9.88 3.54
CA ASN A 183 -4.93 9.77 2.38
C ASN A 183 -5.01 11.05 1.54
N GLY A 184 -4.92 12.23 2.16
CA GLY A 184 -4.89 13.51 1.44
C GLY A 184 -3.60 13.69 0.62
N GLU A 185 -2.44 13.38 1.20
CA GLU A 185 -1.15 13.42 0.48
C GLU A 185 -1.11 12.36 -0.63
N ALA A 186 -1.61 11.15 -0.36
CA ALA A 186 -1.72 10.06 -1.35
C ALA A 186 -2.60 10.48 -2.55
N LEU A 187 -3.74 11.15 -2.29
CA LEU A 187 -4.63 11.65 -3.35
C LEU A 187 -3.90 12.63 -4.28
N VAL A 188 -3.18 13.61 -3.71
CA VAL A 188 -2.41 14.59 -4.49
C VAL A 188 -1.38 13.92 -5.39
N VAL A 189 -0.63 12.95 -4.87
CA VAL A 189 0.38 12.20 -5.66
C VAL A 189 -0.29 11.40 -6.78
N ARG A 190 -1.39 10.71 -6.50
CA ARG A 190 -2.12 9.89 -7.47
C ARG A 190 -2.80 10.72 -8.57
N GLU A 191 -3.35 11.90 -8.22
CA GLU A 191 -3.90 12.83 -9.22
C GLU A 191 -2.81 13.41 -10.12
N ALA A 192 -1.63 13.72 -9.57
CA ALA A 192 -0.48 14.14 -10.36
C ALA A 192 0.00 13.02 -11.30
N GLU A 193 0.05 11.78 -10.82
CA GLU A 193 0.40 10.61 -11.64
C GLU A 193 -0.61 10.36 -12.76
N LEU A 194 -1.91 10.41 -12.46
CA LEU A 194 -2.98 10.30 -13.46
C LEU A 194 -2.88 11.39 -14.52
N SER A 195 -2.61 12.63 -14.11
CA SER A 195 -2.38 13.75 -15.03
C SER A 195 -1.18 13.50 -15.93
N LEU A 196 -0.09 12.94 -15.39
CA LEU A 196 1.10 12.58 -16.15
C LEU A 196 0.80 11.48 -17.19
N LEU A 197 0.10 10.41 -16.80
CA LEU A 197 -0.29 9.34 -17.72
C LEU A 197 -1.09 9.90 -18.90
N ARG A 198 -2.05 10.78 -18.66
CA ARG A 198 -2.84 11.42 -19.73
C ARG A 198 -1.98 12.32 -20.64
N ARG A 199 -1.09 13.14 -20.07
CA ARG A 199 -0.17 13.98 -20.88
C ARG A 199 0.80 13.16 -21.73
N THR A 200 1.14 11.97 -21.30
CA THR A 200 1.99 11.03 -22.08
C THR A 200 1.23 10.20 -23.09
N GLY A 201 -0.04 10.53 -23.36
CA GLY A 201 -0.85 9.95 -24.45
C GLY A 201 -1.62 8.69 -24.07
N ARG A 202 -1.75 8.35 -22.78
CA ARG A 202 -2.57 7.22 -22.35
C ARG A 202 -4.04 7.65 -22.26
N ASP A 203 -4.91 6.83 -22.83
CA ASP A 203 -6.35 7.08 -22.82
C ASP A 203 -7.03 6.47 -21.58
N GLU A 204 -8.35 6.68 -21.46
CA GLU A 204 -9.15 6.22 -20.32
C GLU A 204 -9.33 4.69 -20.26
N THR A 205 -8.91 3.97 -21.31
CA THR A 205 -8.96 2.50 -21.38
C THR A 205 -7.60 1.86 -21.02
N ASP A 206 -6.54 2.66 -20.93
CA ASP A 206 -5.22 2.17 -20.55
C ASP A 206 -5.27 1.53 -19.15
N PRO A 207 -4.75 0.30 -18.98
CA PRO A 207 -4.77 -0.41 -17.70
C PRO A 207 -4.17 0.40 -16.54
N ASN A 208 -3.10 1.17 -16.78
CA ASN A 208 -2.46 1.98 -15.72
C ASN A 208 -3.35 3.17 -15.32
N VAL A 209 -4.06 3.78 -16.28
CA VAL A 209 -5.05 4.84 -16.00
C VAL A 209 -6.18 4.28 -15.14
N LEU A 210 -6.68 3.09 -15.46
CA LEU A 210 -7.73 2.43 -14.69
C LEU A 210 -7.27 2.06 -13.28
N VAL A 211 -6.06 1.52 -13.12
CA VAL A 211 -5.46 1.26 -11.81
C VAL A 211 -5.35 2.55 -10.99
N MET A 212 -4.86 3.63 -11.59
CA MET A 212 -4.72 4.91 -10.91
C MET A 212 -6.06 5.49 -10.47
N GLN A 213 -7.10 5.39 -11.32
CA GLN A 213 -8.46 5.81 -10.95
C GLN A 213 -9.02 4.98 -9.78
N GLY A 214 -8.77 3.67 -9.76
CA GLY A 214 -9.12 2.81 -8.63
C GLY A 214 -8.42 3.23 -7.33
N ASN A 215 -7.13 3.54 -7.42
CA ASN A 215 -6.36 4.03 -6.28
C ASN A 215 -6.84 5.40 -5.77
N ILE A 216 -7.22 6.32 -6.68
CA ILE A 216 -7.83 7.61 -6.33
C ILE A 216 -9.18 7.40 -5.63
N ALA A 217 -10.00 6.46 -6.11
CA ALA A 217 -11.26 6.12 -5.47
C ALA A 217 -11.08 5.67 -4.02
N GLN A 218 -10.04 4.85 -3.74
CA GLN A 218 -9.73 4.47 -2.36
C GLN A 218 -9.38 5.68 -1.48
N CYS A 219 -8.61 6.66 -2.00
CA CYS A 219 -8.36 7.90 -1.27
C CYS A 219 -9.67 8.64 -0.96
N TYR A 220 -10.57 8.79 -1.93
CA TYR A 220 -11.88 9.44 -1.71
C TYR A 220 -12.70 8.72 -0.64
N LYS A 221 -12.69 7.38 -0.62
CA LYS A 221 -13.36 6.60 0.41
C LYS A 221 -12.83 6.93 1.81
N HIS A 222 -11.52 6.89 2.00
CA HIS A 222 -10.88 7.19 3.29
C HIS A 222 -10.98 8.67 3.70
N LEU A 223 -11.29 9.56 2.76
CA LEU A 223 -11.60 10.98 3.01
C LEU A 223 -13.11 11.25 3.21
N GLY A 224 -13.92 10.19 3.33
CA GLY A 224 -15.36 10.29 3.56
C GLY A 224 -16.22 10.59 2.31
N GLN A 225 -15.63 10.68 1.11
CA GLN A 225 -16.35 10.92 -0.16
C GLN A 225 -16.79 9.59 -0.78
N ILE A 226 -17.64 8.86 -0.05
CA ILE A 226 -17.96 7.44 -0.32
C ILE A 226 -18.65 7.24 -1.66
N GLU A 227 -19.68 8.05 -1.97
CA GLU A 227 -20.47 7.94 -3.22
C GLU A 227 -19.58 8.23 -4.44
N LYS A 228 -18.67 9.21 -4.33
CA LYS A 228 -17.70 9.51 -5.39
C LYS A 228 -16.75 8.35 -5.62
N SER A 229 -16.25 7.75 -4.55
CA SER A 229 -15.42 6.54 -4.62
C SER A 229 -16.17 5.42 -5.31
N PHE A 230 -17.36 5.10 -4.86
CA PHE A 230 -18.17 3.99 -5.38
C PHE A 230 -18.48 4.13 -6.89
N ALA A 231 -18.85 5.34 -7.34
CA ALA A 231 -19.10 5.61 -8.76
C ALA A 231 -17.84 5.34 -9.63
N ILE A 232 -16.66 5.75 -9.15
CA ILE A 232 -15.39 5.51 -9.85
C ILE A 232 -15.07 4.00 -9.85
N GLU A 233 -15.19 3.32 -8.71
CA GLU A 233 -14.91 1.88 -8.57
C GLU A 233 -15.78 1.03 -9.51
N GLN A 234 -17.09 1.32 -9.58
CA GLN A 234 -17.98 0.60 -10.49
C GLN A 234 -17.61 0.80 -11.97
N ARG A 235 -17.18 2.02 -12.35
CA ARG A 235 -16.72 2.29 -13.71
C ARG A 235 -15.42 1.52 -14.00
N VAL A 236 -14.44 1.61 -13.12
CA VAL A 236 -13.14 0.96 -13.26
C VAL A 236 -13.30 -0.55 -13.35
N TYR A 237 -14.10 -1.17 -12.46
CA TYR A 237 -14.36 -2.60 -12.49
C TYR A 237 -14.94 -3.07 -13.82
N ARG A 238 -15.98 -2.38 -14.31
CA ARG A 238 -16.60 -2.72 -15.61
C ARG A 238 -15.61 -2.63 -16.77
N MET A 239 -14.77 -1.59 -16.79
CA MET A 239 -13.77 -1.39 -17.85
C MET A 239 -12.66 -2.43 -17.76
N GLN A 240 -12.10 -2.69 -16.58
CA GLN A 240 -11.06 -3.71 -16.38
C GLN A 240 -11.57 -5.10 -16.76
N ARG A 241 -12.79 -5.45 -16.35
CA ARG A 241 -13.43 -6.70 -16.72
C ARG A 241 -13.57 -6.86 -18.24
N ALA A 242 -13.98 -5.81 -18.95
CA ALA A 242 -14.15 -5.82 -20.40
C ALA A 242 -12.83 -5.91 -21.16
N ILE A 243 -11.75 -5.29 -20.64
CA ILE A 243 -10.46 -5.17 -21.34
C ILE A 243 -9.51 -6.31 -20.94
N LEU A 244 -9.44 -6.64 -19.67
CA LEU A 244 -8.46 -7.57 -19.10
C LEU A 244 -9.04 -8.97 -18.82
N GLY A 245 -10.37 -9.08 -18.73
CA GLY A 245 -11.07 -10.32 -18.35
C GLY A 245 -11.38 -10.43 -16.86
N ASP A 246 -12.20 -11.44 -16.53
CA ASP A 246 -12.66 -11.71 -15.17
C ASP A 246 -11.54 -12.13 -14.22
N ASP A 247 -10.58 -12.91 -14.71
CA ASP A 247 -9.52 -13.55 -13.94
C ASP A 247 -8.23 -12.72 -13.84
N HIS A 248 -8.23 -11.50 -14.37
CA HIS A 248 -7.09 -10.61 -14.25
C HIS A 248 -6.97 -10.03 -12.82
N GLU A 249 -5.76 -9.86 -12.32
CA GLU A 249 -5.50 -9.39 -10.95
C GLU A 249 -6.16 -8.03 -10.67
N ASN A 250 -6.03 -7.06 -11.56
CA ASN A 250 -6.63 -5.74 -11.39
C ASN A 250 -8.17 -5.80 -11.31
N THR A 251 -8.80 -6.72 -12.07
CA THR A 251 -10.24 -6.96 -12.01
C THR A 251 -10.65 -7.52 -10.64
N ARG A 252 -9.84 -8.46 -10.08
CA ARG A 252 -10.05 -8.96 -8.71
C ARG A 252 -9.93 -7.87 -7.65
N ILE A 253 -8.90 -7.03 -7.76
CA ILE A 253 -8.69 -5.90 -6.83
C ILE A 253 -9.86 -4.93 -6.88
N SER A 254 -10.35 -4.57 -8.08
CA SER A 254 -11.49 -3.67 -8.22
C SER A 254 -12.79 -4.27 -7.67
N ALA A 255 -13.02 -5.57 -7.82
CA ALA A 255 -14.15 -6.26 -7.20
C ALA A 255 -14.07 -6.21 -5.66
N MET A 256 -12.88 -6.43 -5.08
CA MET A 256 -12.68 -6.29 -3.63
C MET A 256 -12.95 -4.86 -3.15
N ASN A 257 -12.52 -3.86 -3.92
CA ASN A 257 -12.77 -2.46 -3.58
C ASN A 257 -14.27 -2.12 -3.56
N ILE A 258 -15.03 -2.55 -4.57
CA ILE A 258 -16.49 -2.42 -4.60
C ILE A 258 -17.13 -3.07 -3.37
N ALA A 259 -16.78 -4.32 -3.08
CA ALA A 259 -17.35 -5.04 -1.94
C ALA A 259 -17.07 -4.32 -0.61
N ARG A 260 -15.85 -3.85 -0.43
CA ARG A 260 -15.45 -3.08 0.75
C ARG A 260 -16.18 -1.74 0.86
N THR A 261 -16.33 -1.01 -0.25
CA THR A 261 -17.06 0.25 -0.25
C THR A 261 -18.57 0.06 0.02
N LEU A 262 -19.17 -1.01 -0.52
CA LEU A 262 -20.55 -1.38 -0.19
C LEU A 262 -20.72 -1.70 1.29
N ALA A 263 -19.82 -2.52 1.87
CA ALA A 263 -19.95 -2.97 3.25
C ALA A 263 -19.59 -1.88 4.25
N GLU A 264 -18.38 -1.34 4.17
CA GLU A 264 -17.80 -0.42 5.16
C GLU A 264 -18.23 1.03 4.92
N GLY A 265 -18.30 1.46 3.65
CA GLY A 265 -18.63 2.83 3.30
C GLY A 265 -20.12 3.12 3.30
N LEU A 266 -20.90 2.25 2.67
CA LEU A 266 -22.34 2.44 2.48
C LEU A 266 -23.20 1.61 3.44
N ASN A 267 -22.62 0.81 4.30
CA ASN A 267 -23.30 -0.11 5.23
C ASN A 267 -24.29 -1.08 4.53
N ARG A 268 -23.99 -1.47 3.27
CA ARG A 268 -24.82 -2.33 2.40
C ARG A 268 -24.26 -3.76 2.39
N HIS A 269 -24.10 -4.37 3.56
CA HIS A 269 -23.41 -5.67 3.75
C HIS A 269 -24.04 -6.82 2.94
N LYS A 270 -25.37 -6.94 2.91
CA LYS A 270 -26.06 -7.98 2.12
C LYS A 270 -25.83 -7.83 0.61
N GLU A 271 -25.73 -6.60 0.14
CA GLU A 271 -25.44 -6.34 -1.27
C GLU A 271 -23.98 -6.69 -1.61
N ALA A 272 -23.05 -6.31 -0.74
CA ALA A 272 -21.64 -6.70 -0.85
C ALA A 272 -21.46 -8.22 -0.87
N ALA A 273 -22.14 -8.94 0.03
CA ALA A 273 -22.11 -10.40 0.05
C ALA A 273 -22.69 -11.03 -1.23
N ARG A 274 -23.85 -10.51 -1.71
CA ARG A 274 -24.44 -10.96 -2.99
C ARG A 274 -23.51 -10.70 -4.18
N PHE A 275 -22.88 -9.52 -4.21
CA PHE A 275 -21.91 -9.17 -5.24
C PHE A 275 -20.71 -10.15 -5.22
N LEU A 276 -20.10 -10.39 -4.05
CA LEU A 276 -18.98 -11.31 -3.92
C LEU A 276 -19.36 -12.75 -4.28
N ARG A 277 -20.48 -13.28 -3.80
CA ARG A 277 -20.95 -14.64 -4.15
C ARG A 277 -21.09 -14.81 -5.67
N LYS A 278 -21.57 -13.78 -6.37
CA LYS A 278 -21.72 -13.80 -7.83
C LYS A 278 -20.38 -13.71 -8.57
N GLU A 279 -19.51 -12.80 -8.13
CA GLU A 279 -18.30 -12.47 -8.89
C GLU A 279 -17.08 -13.35 -8.51
N MET A 280 -17.01 -13.93 -7.30
CA MET A 280 -15.87 -14.74 -6.87
C MET A 280 -15.58 -15.98 -7.77
N PRO A 281 -16.57 -16.78 -8.25
CA PRO A 281 -16.26 -17.94 -9.06
C PRO A 281 -15.45 -17.60 -10.34
N PRO A 282 -15.84 -16.64 -11.18
CA PRO A 282 -15.03 -16.25 -12.34
C PRO A 282 -13.70 -15.62 -11.92
N LEU A 283 -13.69 -14.77 -10.89
CA LEU A 283 -12.48 -14.08 -10.41
C LEU A 283 -11.42 -15.02 -9.86
N MET A 284 -11.82 -16.19 -9.35
CA MET A 284 -10.91 -17.18 -8.72
C MET A 284 -10.54 -18.34 -9.64
N ARG A 285 -11.00 -18.36 -10.89
CA ARG A 285 -10.88 -19.53 -11.79
C ARG A 285 -9.44 -20.02 -11.96
N ASN A 286 -8.47 -19.10 -12.08
CA ASN A 286 -7.08 -19.38 -12.43
C ASN A 286 -6.10 -19.10 -11.29
N ILE A 287 -6.58 -18.97 -10.05
CA ILE A 287 -5.73 -18.80 -8.87
C ILE A 287 -5.96 -19.91 -7.84
N SER A 288 -4.88 -20.29 -7.15
CA SER A 288 -4.96 -21.22 -6.03
C SER A 288 -5.78 -20.62 -4.87
N ARG A 289 -6.42 -21.48 -4.09
CA ARG A 289 -7.08 -21.07 -2.82
C ARG A 289 -6.10 -20.43 -1.83
N ASP A 290 -4.81 -20.75 -1.94
CA ASP A 290 -3.73 -20.19 -1.12
C ASP A 290 -3.14 -18.90 -1.71
N HIS A 291 -3.63 -18.43 -2.85
CA HIS A 291 -3.22 -17.13 -3.40
C HIS A 291 -3.72 -15.98 -2.51
N ALA A 292 -2.87 -14.95 -2.29
CA ALA A 292 -3.21 -13.84 -1.40
C ALA A 292 -4.55 -13.15 -1.75
N ASN A 293 -4.85 -12.95 -3.04
CA ASN A 293 -6.13 -12.37 -3.46
C ASN A 293 -7.33 -13.31 -3.22
N ALA A 294 -7.13 -14.63 -3.27
CA ALA A 294 -8.19 -15.60 -2.91
C ALA A 294 -8.50 -15.54 -1.41
N ILE A 295 -7.46 -15.45 -0.58
CA ILE A 295 -7.58 -15.25 0.87
C ILE A 295 -8.35 -13.96 1.16
N LYS A 296 -7.97 -12.84 0.52
CA LYS A 296 -8.63 -11.53 0.70
C LYS A 296 -10.11 -11.55 0.28
N LEU A 297 -10.45 -12.13 -0.87
CA LEU A 297 -11.83 -12.23 -1.33
C LEU A 297 -12.71 -13.03 -0.37
N GLN A 298 -12.21 -14.15 0.15
CA GLN A 298 -12.93 -14.97 1.13
C GLN A 298 -13.10 -14.24 2.47
N LEU A 299 -12.07 -13.53 2.92
CA LEU A 299 -12.13 -12.69 4.13
C LEU A 299 -13.20 -11.61 4.00
N TYR A 300 -13.22 -10.89 2.87
CA TYR A 300 -14.24 -9.86 2.63
C TYR A 300 -15.65 -10.42 2.57
N LEU A 301 -15.85 -11.59 1.95
CA LEU A 301 -17.15 -12.25 1.96
C LEU A 301 -17.60 -12.59 3.39
N ALA A 302 -16.72 -13.21 4.18
CA ALA A 302 -17.02 -13.55 5.56
C ALA A 302 -17.32 -12.31 6.43
N ASN A 303 -16.57 -11.23 6.24
CA ASN A 303 -16.84 -9.96 6.90
C ASN A 303 -18.21 -9.40 6.52
N CYS A 304 -18.55 -9.37 5.22
CA CYS A 304 -19.85 -8.90 4.76
C CYS A 304 -21.02 -9.71 5.36
N LEU A 305 -20.82 -11.03 5.55
CA LEU A 305 -21.82 -11.92 6.12
C LEU A 305 -22.02 -11.73 7.63
N SER A 306 -20.95 -11.35 8.35
CA SER A 306 -20.97 -11.30 9.82
C SER A 306 -21.19 -9.92 10.41
N THR A 307 -20.77 -8.82 9.74
CA THR A 307 -20.76 -7.47 10.32
C THR A 307 -22.09 -6.74 10.19
N GLY A 308 -22.93 -7.03 9.19
CA GLY A 308 -24.24 -6.39 9.03
C GLY A 308 -25.14 -6.59 10.25
N ASN A 309 -25.86 -5.54 10.67
CA ASN A 309 -26.83 -5.64 11.78
C ASN A 309 -27.98 -6.60 11.47
N ASP A 310 -28.23 -6.84 10.20
CA ASP A 310 -29.27 -7.70 9.65
C ASP A 310 -28.74 -9.08 9.20
N ALA A 311 -27.52 -9.46 9.64
CA ALA A 311 -26.94 -10.77 9.34
C ALA A 311 -27.84 -11.88 9.89
N SER A 312 -28.25 -12.78 8.99
CA SER A 312 -29.06 -13.95 9.38
C SER A 312 -28.20 -15.01 10.06
N TRP A 313 -28.85 -15.92 10.78
CA TRP A 313 -28.18 -17.09 11.35
C TRP A 313 -27.41 -17.90 10.28
N ALA A 314 -28.01 -18.07 9.09
CA ALA A 314 -27.35 -18.74 7.97
C ALA A 314 -26.09 -18.01 7.48
N ASP A 315 -26.15 -16.67 7.38
CA ASP A 315 -25.00 -15.84 7.00
C ASP A 315 -23.86 -15.96 8.03
N LEU A 316 -24.20 -15.96 9.32
CA LEU A 316 -23.22 -16.10 10.40
C LEU A 316 -22.54 -17.48 10.38
N ARG A 317 -23.30 -18.56 10.17
CA ARG A 317 -22.74 -19.91 10.02
C ARG A 317 -21.81 -20.03 8.81
N GLU A 318 -22.22 -19.48 7.67
CA GLU A 318 -21.38 -19.44 6.47
C GLU A 318 -20.09 -18.65 6.73
N ALA A 319 -20.17 -17.48 7.39
CA ALA A 319 -19.01 -16.69 7.75
C ALA A 319 -18.03 -17.47 8.65
N VAL A 320 -18.54 -18.15 9.68
CA VAL A 320 -17.73 -18.99 10.57
C VAL A 320 -17.05 -20.10 9.78
N ALA A 321 -17.76 -20.83 8.93
CA ALA A 321 -17.20 -21.92 8.14
C ALA A 321 -16.09 -21.43 7.17
N ILE A 322 -16.31 -20.28 6.51
CA ILE A 322 -15.29 -19.66 5.65
C ILE A 322 -14.04 -19.33 6.47
N LEU A 323 -14.18 -18.71 7.64
CA LEU A 323 -13.05 -18.22 8.45
C LEU A 323 -12.29 -19.36 9.13
N GLU A 324 -12.96 -20.45 9.50
CA GLU A 324 -12.32 -21.65 10.05
C GLU A 324 -11.41 -22.35 9.02
N ASP A 325 -11.82 -22.39 7.75
CA ASP A 325 -10.99 -22.89 6.66
C ASP A 325 -9.90 -21.87 6.25
N LEU A 326 -10.22 -20.57 6.28
CA LEU A 326 -9.33 -19.50 5.84
C LEU A 326 -8.14 -19.26 6.77
N ASN A 327 -8.39 -19.14 8.08
CA ASN A 327 -7.37 -18.66 9.03
C ASN A 327 -6.13 -19.53 9.11
N PRO A 328 -6.19 -20.89 9.13
CA PRO A 328 -5.00 -21.74 9.07
C PRO A 328 -4.19 -21.50 7.78
N ARG A 329 -4.88 -21.30 6.65
CA ARG A 329 -4.22 -21.03 5.36
C ARG A 329 -3.57 -19.64 5.33
N ALA A 330 -4.27 -18.62 5.80
CA ALA A 330 -3.73 -17.26 5.91
C ALA A 330 -2.48 -17.22 6.80
N ARG A 331 -2.52 -17.90 7.95
CA ARG A 331 -1.38 -18.00 8.85
C ARG A 331 -0.17 -18.66 8.19
N ARG A 332 -0.38 -19.76 7.44
CA ARG A 332 0.69 -20.47 6.72
C ARG A 332 1.26 -19.64 5.57
N VAL A 333 0.41 -19.00 4.77
CA VAL A 333 0.79 -18.30 3.54
C VAL A 333 1.32 -16.89 3.80
N LEU A 334 0.61 -16.13 4.62
CA LEU A 334 0.91 -14.72 4.87
C LEU A 334 1.75 -14.53 6.15
N GLY A 335 1.66 -15.44 7.10
CA GLY A 335 2.28 -15.36 8.41
C GLY A 335 1.33 -14.84 9.50
N PRO A 336 1.59 -15.19 10.78
CA PRO A 336 0.68 -14.89 11.90
C PRO A 336 0.55 -13.40 12.21
N GLN A 337 1.56 -12.58 11.88
CA GLN A 337 1.54 -11.13 12.12
C GLN A 337 1.09 -10.31 10.90
N HIS A 338 0.72 -10.98 9.81
CA HIS A 338 0.22 -10.27 8.63
C HIS A 338 -1.15 -9.64 8.92
N PRO A 339 -1.43 -8.38 8.49
CA PRO A 339 -2.70 -7.70 8.77
C PRO A 339 -3.94 -8.51 8.40
N GLU A 340 -3.94 -9.19 7.26
CA GLU A 340 -5.07 -10.01 6.81
C GLU A 340 -5.27 -11.27 7.68
N THR A 341 -4.19 -11.84 8.23
CA THR A 341 -4.28 -12.96 9.17
C THR A 341 -4.93 -12.53 10.47
N LEU A 342 -4.45 -11.41 11.04
CA LEU A 342 -5.02 -10.84 12.26
C LEU A 342 -6.48 -10.42 12.07
N ALA A 343 -6.82 -9.83 10.92
CA ALA A 343 -8.19 -9.48 10.56
C ALA A 343 -9.10 -10.72 10.48
N GLY A 344 -8.63 -11.83 9.90
CA GLY A 344 -9.38 -13.08 9.84
C GLY A 344 -9.62 -13.72 11.20
N GLU A 345 -8.63 -13.71 12.09
CA GLU A 345 -8.75 -14.21 13.46
C GLU A 345 -9.76 -13.38 14.28
N PHE A 346 -9.67 -12.05 14.15
CA PHE A 346 -10.65 -11.14 14.77
C PHE A 346 -12.07 -11.38 14.24
N ALA A 347 -12.22 -11.49 12.91
CA ALA A 347 -13.50 -11.73 12.25
C ALA A 347 -14.14 -13.05 12.71
N LEU A 348 -13.36 -14.11 12.86
CA LEU A 348 -13.86 -15.41 13.37
C LEU A 348 -14.37 -15.28 14.80
N SER A 349 -13.61 -14.64 15.67
CA SER A 349 -14.02 -14.40 17.05
C SER A 349 -15.32 -13.57 17.12
N TYR A 350 -15.44 -12.54 16.28
CA TYR A 350 -16.63 -11.72 16.17
C TYR A 350 -17.86 -12.52 15.68
N ALA A 351 -17.70 -13.26 14.56
CA ALA A 351 -18.78 -14.05 13.97
C ALA A 351 -19.29 -15.14 14.92
N ARG A 352 -18.39 -15.84 15.63
CA ARG A 352 -18.76 -16.85 16.64
C ARG A 352 -19.56 -16.25 17.80
N ARG A 353 -19.13 -15.11 18.34
CA ARG A 353 -19.86 -14.41 19.42
C ARG A 353 -21.26 -13.99 18.98
N LYS A 354 -21.38 -13.46 17.76
CA LYS A 354 -22.65 -13.02 17.19
C LYS A 354 -23.59 -14.21 16.93
N LEU A 355 -23.06 -15.32 16.41
CA LEU A 355 -23.80 -16.57 16.21
C LEU A 355 -24.34 -17.12 17.53
N ALA A 356 -23.50 -17.22 18.55
CA ALA A 356 -23.91 -17.68 19.88
C ALA A 356 -25.00 -16.79 20.50
N ALA A 357 -24.94 -15.47 20.29
CA ALA A 357 -25.98 -14.57 20.79
C ALA A 357 -27.34 -14.78 20.09
N VAL A 358 -27.35 -15.17 18.80
CA VAL A 358 -28.58 -15.51 18.08
C VAL A 358 -29.12 -16.87 18.53
N ASP A 359 -28.26 -17.86 18.79
CA ASP A 359 -28.67 -19.19 19.29
C ASP A 359 -29.26 -19.15 20.71
N THR A 360 -28.92 -18.14 21.52
CA THR A 360 -29.41 -17.99 22.89
C THR A 360 -30.61 -17.02 23.02
N ALA A 361 -31.01 -16.36 21.92
CA ALA A 361 -32.16 -15.47 21.95
C ALA A 361 -33.47 -16.28 22.10
N PRO A 362 -34.34 -15.98 23.06
CA PRO A 362 -35.64 -16.65 23.17
C PRO A 362 -36.47 -16.34 21.92
N ALA A 363 -37.15 -17.37 21.40
CA ALA A 363 -37.99 -17.33 20.22
C ALA A 363 -39.21 -16.38 20.40
#